data_e812ad0a4544252cc4e68608563637a3
#
_entry.id   e812ad0a4544252cc4e68608563637a3
#
_cell.length_a   1.000
_cell.length_b   1.000
_cell.length_c   1.000
_cell.angle_alpha   90.00
_cell.angle_beta   90.00
_cell.angle_gamma   90.00
#
_symmetry.space_group_name_H-M   'P 1'
#
loop_
_entity.id
_entity.type
_entity.pdbx_description
1 polymer ?
#
loop_
_entity_poly.entity_id
_entity_poly.type
_entity_poly.pdbx_seq_one_letter_code
_entity_poly.pdbx_strand_id
1 'polypeptide(L)'
;MLKLDCHLLCTLRDSFRIRQVAGMFDLPVGDTSRAHVRAQLPGLHEPWEIGMIVGPSGSGKSAIARAAYRANLVQPSHWPRDVAIVDAMGDGPIHRITHTLTCVGLGSPRTWVKPYAVLSNGEKFRCDLARALLNAMPKDQVHEDLPIENQPLVVIDEYTSVVSRAIARVASAALSRAIRGKQIPVRFVAVTCHEDVIPWLRPDWVLRMQPGGAEEQSDPKSQISNLKSEISDPSSDSFLGVLTWCRPERPKIDLDIHRVSRDLWPLFRRHHYLSGSLHPAAQCFAAYFENEPAAFCAALPFPHPRRPGWREHRLVCLPDFQGIGIGTKLSETVARMYVSTGRPYFGTTSHPGIIRHRVRSPLWRIVRPPGMVSPVSRAEMKRTGMARFCSIGRITASFEFIG
;
A
#
# COMPACT_ATOMS: atom_id res chain seq x y z
N MET A 1 17.59 2.07 22.21
CA MET A 1 18.46 2.38 21.06
C MET A 1 19.41 1.23 20.78
N LEU A 2 19.40 0.70 19.56
CA LEU A 2 20.31 -0.34 19.06
C LEU A 2 21.49 0.34 18.34
N LYS A 3 22.70 0.18 18.82
CA LYS A 3 23.92 0.69 18.19
C LYS A 3 24.48 -0.37 17.24
N LEU A 4 24.74 -0.01 16.00
CA LEU A 4 25.27 -0.86 14.96
C LEU A 4 26.60 -0.29 14.44
N ASP A 5 27.56 -1.16 14.32
CA ASP A 5 28.88 -0.89 13.75
C ASP A 5 29.23 -2.06 12.83
N CYS A 6 29.15 -1.82 11.51
CA CYS A 6 29.26 -2.86 10.50
C CYS A 6 30.49 -2.63 9.63
N HIS A 7 31.42 -3.56 9.66
CA HIS A 7 32.55 -3.62 8.76
C HIS A 7 32.21 -4.57 7.59
N LEU A 8 32.07 -4.01 6.40
CA LEU A 8 31.80 -4.76 5.18
C LEU A 8 33.13 -5.02 4.46
N LEU A 9 33.42 -6.27 4.24
CA LEU A 9 34.64 -6.72 3.55
C LEU A 9 34.23 -7.48 2.28
N CYS A 10 34.77 -7.08 1.15
CA CYS A 10 34.65 -7.82 -0.10
C CYS A 10 36.02 -8.17 -0.60
N THR A 11 36.35 -9.49 -0.61
CA THR A 11 37.60 -9.97 -1.18
C THR A 11 37.51 -9.91 -2.70
N LEU A 12 38.41 -9.18 -3.33
CA LEU A 12 38.50 -9.10 -4.77
C LEU A 12 39.31 -10.27 -5.31
N ARG A 13 38.74 -11.01 -6.26
CA ARG A 13 39.48 -12.09 -6.95
C ARG A 13 40.42 -11.45 -7.98
N ASP A 14 41.70 -11.78 -7.91
CA ASP A 14 42.63 -11.39 -8.97
C ASP A 14 42.32 -12.18 -10.25
N SER A 15 42.07 -11.47 -11.34
CA SER A 15 41.88 -12.07 -12.67
C SER A 15 42.53 -11.19 -13.74
N PHE A 16 42.87 -11.83 -14.86
CA PHE A 16 43.43 -11.10 -16.02
C PHE A 16 42.55 -9.92 -16.47
N ARG A 17 41.23 -10.10 -16.45
CA ARG A 17 40.27 -9.04 -16.83
C ARG A 17 40.29 -7.88 -15.83
N ILE A 18 40.38 -8.16 -14.55
CA ILE A 18 40.48 -7.12 -13.51
C ILE A 18 41.77 -6.33 -13.70
N ARG A 19 42.91 -6.98 -13.93
CA ARG A 19 44.17 -6.29 -14.21
C ARG A 19 44.12 -5.46 -15.48
N GLN A 20 43.45 -5.95 -16.55
CA GLN A 20 43.24 -5.17 -17.76
C GLN A 20 42.44 -3.88 -17.50
N VAL A 21 41.30 -4.01 -16.80
CA VAL A 21 40.47 -2.84 -16.45
C VAL A 21 41.25 -1.86 -15.55
N ALA A 22 41.94 -2.37 -14.56
CA ALA A 22 42.80 -1.56 -13.69
C ALA A 22 43.84 -0.80 -14.47
N GLY A 23 44.57 -1.45 -15.41
CA GLY A 23 45.53 -0.80 -16.26
C GLY A 23 44.95 0.18 -17.30
N MET A 24 43.70 -0.03 -17.74
CA MET A 24 43.03 0.87 -18.66
C MET A 24 42.60 2.20 -18.00
N PHE A 25 42.28 2.15 -16.69
CA PHE A 25 41.70 3.30 -15.98
C PHE A 25 42.58 3.76 -14.79
N ASP A 26 43.80 3.23 -14.70
CA ASP A 26 44.75 3.53 -13.60
C ASP A 26 44.12 3.36 -12.20
N LEU A 27 43.34 2.26 -12.02
CA LEU A 27 42.64 2.00 -10.78
C LEU A 27 43.57 1.28 -9.79
N PRO A 28 43.62 1.73 -8.52
CA PRO A 28 44.29 0.98 -7.47
C PRO A 28 43.46 -0.29 -7.16
N VAL A 29 43.95 -1.44 -7.58
CA VAL A 29 43.33 -2.74 -7.25
C VAL A 29 43.98 -3.26 -5.97
N GLY A 30 43.28 -3.14 -4.86
CA GLY A 30 43.61 -3.81 -3.61
C GLY A 30 42.95 -5.20 -3.55
N ASP A 31 43.48 -6.07 -2.69
CA ASP A 31 42.93 -7.42 -2.48
C ASP A 31 41.54 -7.41 -1.82
N THR A 32 41.12 -6.29 -1.23
CA THR A 32 39.86 -6.16 -0.51
C THR A 32 39.27 -4.74 -0.69
N SER A 33 37.98 -4.69 -0.95
CA SER A 33 37.18 -3.48 -0.78
C SER A 33 36.60 -3.46 0.63
N ARG A 34 36.71 -2.35 1.32
CA ARG A 34 36.24 -2.17 2.69
C ARG A 34 35.23 -1.03 2.74
N ALA A 35 34.12 -1.27 3.46
CA ALA A 35 33.20 -0.19 3.80
C ALA A 35 32.83 -0.28 5.28
N HIS A 36 32.74 0.86 5.95
CA HIS A 36 32.39 0.97 7.34
C HIS A 36 31.09 1.71 7.50
N VAL A 37 30.13 1.11 8.18
CA VAL A 37 28.77 1.65 8.30
C VAL A 37 28.37 1.69 9.77
N ARG A 38 28.08 2.88 10.29
CA ARG A 38 27.61 3.08 11.66
C ARG A 38 26.21 3.65 11.68
N ALA A 39 25.38 3.16 12.61
CA ALA A 39 24.02 3.67 12.79
C ALA A 39 23.50 3.40 14.19
N GLN A 40 22.50 4.19 14.59
CA GLN A 40 21.70 3.93 15.80
C GLN A 40 20.23 3.81 15.38
N LEU A 41 19.56 2.77 15.84
CA LEU A 41 18.16 2.49 15.56
C LEU A 41 17.34 2.44 16.86
N PRO A 42 16.05 2.74 16.81
CA PRO A 42 15.14 2.49 17.92
C PRO A 42 15.10 1.02 18.30
N GLY A 43 15.04 0.73 19.58
CA GLY A 43 14.89 -0.63 20.08
C GLY A 43 13.52 -1.21 19.78
N LEU A 44 13.40 -2.54 19.76
CA LEU A 44 12.12 -3.21 19.55
C LEU A 44 11.14 -3.05 20.72
N HIS A 45 11.61 -2.66 21.89
CA HIS A 45 10.80 -2.32 23.06
C HIS A 45 10.22 -0.89 23.03
N GLU A 46 10.69 -0.05 22.09
CA GLU A 46 10.19 1.31 21.96
C GLU A 46 8.86 1.33 21.18
N PRO A 47 7.92 2.25 21.50
CA PRO A 47 6.55 2.23 20.94
C PRO A 47 6.49 2.88 19.56
N TRP A 48 6.99 2.24 18.53
CA TRP A 48 6.87 2.66 17.14
C TRP A 48 6.20 1.57 16.27
N GLU A 49 5.49 1.95 15.25
CA GLU A 49 4.80 1.05 14.33
C GLU A 49 5.51 0.97 12.97
N ILE A 50 6.00 2.10 12.46
CA ILE A 50 6.60 2.21 11.12
C ILE A 50 7.94 2.90 11.21
N GLY A 51 8.96 2.25 10.70
CA GLY A 51 10.31 2.78 10.55
C GLY A 51 10.76 2.85 9.11
N MET A 52 11.78 3.65 8.83
CA MET A 52 12.32 3.78 7.48
C MET A 52 13.82 3.99 7.49
N ILE A 53 14.53 3.28 6.60
CA ILE A 53 15.96 3.44 6.34
C ILE A 53 16.11 3.95 4.90
N VAL A 54 16.67 5.15 4.73
CA VAL A 54 16.83 5.80 3.42
C VAL A 54 18.27 6.23 3.17
N GLY A 55 18.62 6.43 1.92
CA GLY A 55 19.92 6.92 1.49
C GLY A 55 20.28 6.48 0.09
N PRO A 56 21.37 6.98 -0.48
CA PRO A 56 21.80 6.63 -1.84
C PRO A 56 22.10 5.13 -2.00
N SER A 57 22.13 4.66 -3.25
CA SER A 57 22.57 3.29 -3.53
C SER A 57 24.01 3.09 -3.05
N GLY A 58 24.31 1.93 -2.48
CA GLY A 58 25.64 1.62 -1.95
C GLY A 58 25.94 2.17 -0.54
N SER A 59 25.05 2.97 0.08
CA SER A 59 25.27 3.58 1.40
C SER A 59 25.16 2.62 2.61
N GLY A 60 25.07 1.33 2.40
CA GLY A 60 25.04 0.34 3.48
C GLY A 60 23.65 0.11 4.12
N LYS A 61 22.55 0.65 3.55
CA LYS A 61 21.17 0.46 4.06
C LYS A 61 20.84 -1.01 4.31
N SER A 62 21.04 -1.85 3.30
CA SER A 62 20.78 -3.30 3.38
C SER A 62 21.65 -4.00 4.41
N ALA A 63 22.89 -3.52 4.62
CA ALA A 63 23.78 -4.07 5.65
C ALA A 63 23.25 -3.76 7.04
N ILE A 64 22.84 -2.52 7.31
CA ILE A 64 22.23 -2.11 8.57
C ILE A 64 20.92 -2.88 8.81
N ALA A 65 20.06 -2.99 7.80
CA ALA A 65 18.80 -3.74 7.92
C ALA A 65 19.05 -5.23 8.26
N ARG A 66 20.03 -5.86 7.62
CA ARG A 66 20.42 -7.25 7.92
C ARG A 66 21.03 -7.40 9.31
N ALA A 67 21.85 -6.46 9.73
CA ALA A 67 22.47 -6.50 11.05
C ALA A 67 21.42 -6.34 12.18
N ALA A 68 20.44 -5.42 11.98
CA ALA A 68 19.41 -5.14 12.97
C ALA A 68 18.27 -6.16 12.98
N TYR A 69 17.84 -6.63 11.80
CA TYR A 69 16.53 -7.27 11.63
C TYR A 69 16.58 -8.54 10.75
N ARG A 70 17.69 -9.26 10.75
CA ARG A 70 17.91 -10.43 9.85
C ARG A 70 16.75 -11.43 9.83
N ALA A 71 16.18 -11.74 10.99
CA ALA A 71 15.09 -12.71 11.14
C ALA A 71 13.75 -12.20 10.57
N ASN A 72 13.61 -10.88 10.41
CA ASN A 72 12.38 -10.21 9.99
C ASN A 72 12.46 -9.69 8.55
N LEU A 73 13.62 -9.87 7.89
CA LEU A 73 13.82 -9.42 6.52
C LEU A 73 13.08 -10.34 5.56
N VAL A 74 12.16 -9.76 4.81
CA VAL A 74 11.37 -10.50 3.82
C VAL A 74 12.27 -10.97 2.70
N GLN A 75 12.23 -12.27 2.43
CA GLN A 75 12.93 -12.88 1.30
C GLN A 75 12.06 -12.84 0.05
N PRO A 76 12.64 -12.78 -1.16
CA PRO A 76 11.89 -12.87 -2.40
C PRO A 76 10.99 -14.11 -2.43
N SER A 77 9.72 -13.91 -2.73
CA SER A 77 8.74 -14.99 -2.73
C SER A 77 8.72 -15.71 -4.09
N HIS A 78 8.75 -17.05 -4.06
CA HIS A 78 8.43 -17.83 -5.23
C HIS A 78 6.91 -17.91 -5.42
N TRP A 79 6.42 -17.54 -6.61
CA TRP A 79 5.01 -17.62 -6.97
C TRP A 79 4.79 -18.76 -7.98
N PRO A 80 3.82 -19.66 -7.72
CA PRO A 80 3.41 -20.66 -8.72
C PRO A 80 2.91 -19.98 -10.00
N ARG A 81 3.22 -20.54 -11.16
CA ARG A 81 2.93 -19.90 -12.46
C ARG A 81 1.44 -19.82 -12.78
N ASP A 82 0.70 -20.90 -12.47
CA ASP A 82 -0.67 -21.12 -12.92
C ASP A 82 -1.70 -21.12 -11.78
N VAL A 83 -1.28 -20.69 -10.58
CA VAL A 83 -2.16 -20.66 -9.39
C VAL A 83 -2.69 -19.22 -9.19
N ALA A 84 -3.98 -19.10 -8.91
CA ALA A 84 -4.58 -17.82 -8.57
C ALA A 84 -3.91 -17.21 -7.32
N ILE A 85 -3.80 -15.86 -7.29
CA ILE A 85 -3.18 -15.18 -6.14
C ILE A 85 -3.82 -15.62 -4.84
N VAL A 86 -5.14 -15.66 -4.79
CA VAL A 86 -5.89 -15.98 -3.57
C VAL A 86 -5.55 -17.35 -3.00
N ASP A 87 -5.23 -18.32 -3.87
CA ASP A 87 -4.82 -19.67 -3.48
C ASP A 87 -3.32 -19.75 -3.16
N ALA A 88 -2.52 -18.87 -3.77
CA ALA A 88 -1.07 -18.81 -3.58
C ALA A 88 -0.64 -18.00 -2.33
N MET A 89 -1.58 -17.35 -1.64
CA MET A 89 -1.30 -16.55 -0.42
C MET A 89 -1.04 -17.40 0.83
N GLY A 90 -1.15 -18.73 0.73
CA GLY A 90 -0.96 -19.68 1.83
C GLY A 90 -2.26 -20.05 2.55
N ASP A 91 -2.13 -20.91 3.56
CA ASP A 91 -3.25 -21.44 4.32
C ASP A 91 -3.86 -20.38 5.24
N GLY A 92 -5.11 -20.09 5.05
CA GLY A 92 -5.83 -19.14 5.89
C GLY A 92 -7.25 -18.89 5.39
N PRO A 93 -8.15 -18.39 6.24
CA PRO A 93 -9.50 -18.10 5.84
C PRO A 93 -9.53 -17.00 4.78
N ILE A 94 -10.36 -17.19 3.76
CA ILE A 94 -10.48 -16.29 2.59
C ILE A 94 -10.71 -14.82 2.99
N HIS A 95 -11.43 -14.57 4.06
CA HIS A 95 -11.70 -13.20 4.53
C HIS A 95 -10.41 -12.48 4.98
N ARG A 96 -9.46 -13.20 5.58
CA ARG A 96 -8.16 -12.66 6.01
C ARG A 96 -7.29 -12.31 4.81
N ILE A 97 -7.24 -13.21 3.82
CA ILE A 97 -6.48 -13.01 2.58
C ILE A 97 -7.01 -11.78 1.83
N THR A 98 -8.31 -11.75 1.55
CA THR A 98 -8.93 -10.64 0.81
C THR A 98 -8.91 -9.32 1.57
N HIS A 99 -8.94 -9.38 2.91
CA HIS A 99 -8.76 -8.21 3.76
C HIS A 99 -7.36 -7.62 3.61
N THR A 100 -6.32 -8.44 3.74
CA THR A 100 -4.93 -7.99 3.62
C THR A 100 -4.64 -7.45 2.21
N LEU A 101 -5.09 -8.13 1.16
CA LEU A 101 -5.00 -7.63 -0.21
C LEU A 101 -5.65 -6.25 -0.37
N THR A 102 -6.83 -6.05 0.22
CA THR A 102 -7.51 -4.75 0.20
C THR A 102 -6.75 -3.69 0.96
N CYS A 103 -6.15 -4.04 2.10
CA CYS A 103 -5.38 -3.13 2.94
C CYS A 103 -4.12 -2.58 2.25
N VAL A 104 -3.47 -3.39 1.43
CA VAL A 104 -2.31 -2.94 0.64
C VAL A 104 -2.70 -2.24 -0.68
N GLY A 105 -3.99 -2.01 -0.90
CA GLY A 105 -4.49 -1.33 -2.10
C GLY A 105 -4.74 -2.24 -3.30
N LEU A 106 -4.81 -3.57 -3.11
CA LEU A 106 -5.19 -4.52 -4.15
C LEU A 106 -6.63 -5.03 -3.92
N GLY A 107 -7.60 -4.11 -3.99
CA GLY A 107 -9.01 -4.39 -3.69
C GLY A 107 -9.84 -4.93 -4.85
N SER A 108 -9.24 -5.34 -5.97
CA SER A 108 -9.98 -5.84 -7.14
C SER A 108 -10.16 -7.37 -7.10
N PRO A 109 -11.39 -7.89 -6.92
CA PRO A 109 -11.63 -9.33 -6.95
C PRO A 109 -11.22 -10.02 -8.25
N ARG A 110 -11.24 -9.30 -9.38
CA ARG A 110 -10.78 -9.84 -10.67
C ARG A 110 -9.28 -10.10 -10.70
N THR A 111 -8.51 -9.33 -9.97
CA THR A 111 -7.06 -9.53 -9.82
C THR A 111 -6.78 -10.74 -8.93
N TRP A 112 -7.56 -10.96 -7.88
CA TRP A 112 -7.33 -12.05 -6.92
C TRP A 112 -7.42 -13.46 -7.54
N VAL A 113 -8.23 -13.63 -8.58
CA VAL A 113 -8.42 -14.91 -9.30
C VAL A 113 -7.45 -15.10 -10.46
N LYS A 114 -6.50 -14.18 -10.66
CA LYS A 114 -5.47 -14.31 -11.69
C LYS A 114 -4.18 -14.88 -11.11
N PRO A 115 -3.37 -15.59 -11.92
CA PRO A 115 -2.00 -15.93 -11.54
C PRO A 115 -1.10 -14.69 -11.40
N TYR A 116 -0.12 -14.77 -10.51
CA TYR A 116 0.84 -13.69 -10.28
C TYR A 116 1.59 -13.27 -11.57
N ALA A 117 1.91 -14.23 -12.44
CA ALA A 117 2.68 -13.99 -13.66
C ALA A 117 2.07 -12.95 -14.60
N VAL A 118 0.73 -12.86 -14.66
CA VAL A 118 0.00 -11.95 -15.59
C VAL A 118 -0.32 -10.58 -14.99
N LEU A 119 0.14 -10.31 -13.79
CA LEU A 119 -0.11 -9.04 -13.11
C LEU A 119 0.84 -7.93 -13.59
N SER A 120 0.38 -6.68 -13.48
CA SER A 120 1.25 -5.50 -13.61
C SER A 120 2.28 -5.45 -12.48
N ASN A 121 3.37 -4.71 -12.66
CA ASN A 121 4.41 -4.56 -11.63
C ASN A 121 3.85 -3.96 -10.33
N GLY A 122 2.91 -3.01 -10.41
CA GLY A 122 2.24 -2.45 -9.25
C GLY A 122 1.35 -3.46 -8.52
N GLU A 123 0.64 -4.34 -9.24
CA GLU A 123 -0.15 -5.42 -8.65
C GLU A 123 0.76 -6.48 -8.03
N LYS A 124 1.87 -6.84 -8.69
CA LYS A 124 2.89 -7.77 -8.18
C LYS A 124 3.47 -7.27 -6.86
N PHE A 125 3.92 -6.02 -6.82
CA PHE A 125 4.45 -5.40 -5.61
C PHE A 125 3.46 -5.47 -4.44
N ARG A 126 2.17 -5.17 -4.70
CA ARG A 126 1.14 -5.28 -3.65
C ARG A 126 0.86 -6.72 -3.24
N CYS A 127 0.97 -7.69 -4.15
CA CYS A 127 0.87 -9.12 -3.81
C CYS A 127 2.02 -9.56 -2.90
N ASP A 128 3.26 -9.19 -3.24
CA ASP A 128 4.44 -9.50 -2.43
C ASP A 128 4.34 -8.90 -1.04
N LEU A 129 3.91 -7.62 -0.97
CA LEU A 129 3.65 -6.94 0.29
C LEU A 129 2.56 -7.63 1.11
N ALA A 130 1.41 -7.97 0.51
CA ALA A 130 0.34 -8.67 1.20
C ALA A 130 0.77 -10.03 1.74
N ARG A 131 1.53 -10.79 0.95
CA ARG A 131 2.04 -12.11 1.34
C ARG A 131 3.04 -12.01 2.49
N ALA A 132 3.93 -11.02 2.45
CA ALA A 132 4.87 -10.77 3.54
C ALA A 132 4.14 -10.47 4.87
N LEU A 133 3.12 -9.61 4.81
CA LEU A 133 2.29 -9.26 5.96
C LEU A 133 1.51 -10.48 6.48
N LEU A 134 0.88 -11.27 5.60
CA LEU A 134 0.14 -12.47 5.98
C LEU A 134 1.03 -13.51 6.65
N ASN A 135 2.24 -13.73 6.12
CA ASN A 135 3.18 -14.70 6.67
C ASN A 135 3.72 -14.28 8.05
N ALA A 136 3.83 -12.99 8.32
CA ALA A 136 4.28 -12.47 9.59
C ALA A 136 3.20 -12.56 10.70
N MET A 137 1.93 -12.39 10.32
CA MET A 137 0.83 -12.41 11.29
C MET A 137 0.53 -13.84 11.77
N PRO A 138 0.27 -14.06 13.08
CA PRO A 138 -0.13 -15.36 13.62
C PRO A 138 -1.35 -15.94 12.90
N LYS A 139 -1.35 -17.27 12.65
CA LYS A 139 -2.42 -17.93 11.87
C LYS A 139 -3.76 -17.99 12.63
N ASP A 140 -3.71 -18.12 13.94
CA ASP A 140 -4.87 -18.50 14.79
C ASP A 140 -5.44 -17.33 15.61
N GLN A 141 -4.86 -16.15 15.56
CA GLN A 141 -5.35 -15.01 16.31
C GLN A 141 -6.36 -14.19 15.49
N VAL A 142 -7.62 -14.24 15.92
CA VAL A 142 -8.60 -13.19 15.67
C VAL A 142 -8.01 -11.89 16.25
N HIS A 143 -8.06 -10.81 15.50
CA HIS A 143 -7.52 -9.46 15.78
C HIS A 143 -7.64 -9.03 17.27
N GLU A 144 -6.84 -9.62 18.14
CA GLU A 144 -6.66 -9.11 19.49
C GLU A 144 -5.67 -7.93 19.38
N ASP A 145 -5.95 -6.87 20.13
CA ASP A 145 -5.09 -5.69 20.23
C ASP A 145 -3.77 -6.07 20.92
N LEU A 146 -2.86 -6.65 20.14
CA LEU A 146 -1.52 -6.95 20.64
C LEU A 146 -0.81 -5.62 20.97
N PRO A 147 -0.20 -5.51 22.15
CA PRO A 147 0.72 -4.41 22.46
C PRO A 147 1.75 -4.25 21.34
N ILE A 148 2.12 -3.00 21.04
CA ILE A 148 3.00 -2.69 19.89
C ILE A 148 4.31 -3.49 19.95
N GLU A 149 4.87 -3.64 21.14
CA GLU A 149 6.10 -4.39 21.39
C GLU A 149 6.01 -5.89 21.04
N ASN A 150 4.81 -6.45 21.06
CA ASN A 150 4.55 -7.86 20.76
C ASN A 150 4.08 -8.08 19.31
N GLN A 151 3.88 -7.01 18.53
CA GLN A 151 3.50 -7.13 17.13
C GLN A 151 4.68 -7.66 16.30
N PRO A 152 4.41 -8.58 15.34
CA PRO A 152 5.44 -9.08 14.45
C PRO A 152 6.05 -7.96 13.61
N LEU A 153 7.35 -8.02 13.40
CA LEU A 153 8.08 -7.07 12.57
C LEU A 153 8.21 -7.59 11.15
N VAL A 154 7.97 -6.73 10.17
CA VAL A 154 8.19 -6.99 8.74
C VAL A 154 9.16 -5.96 8.19
N VAL A 155 10.26 -6.40 7.60
CA VAL A 155 11.29 -5.53 7.02
C VAL A 155 11.40 -5.84 5.53
N ILE A 156 11.21 -4.83 4.68
CA ILE A 156 11.32 -4.98 3.22
C ILE A 156 12.49 -4.15 2.72
N ASP A 157 13.49 -4.85 2.16
CA ASP A 157 14.60 -4.22 1.44
C ASP A 157 14.16 -3.88 0.01
N GLU A 158 14.76 -2.86 -0.60
CA GLU A 158 14.41 -2.32 -1.92
C GLU A 158 12.91 -1.94 -2.02
N TYR A 159 12.35 -1.42 -0.91
CA TYR A 159 10.95 -1.03 -0.86
C TYR A 159 10.61 0.00 -1.95
N THR A 160 9.63 -0.32 -2.79
CA THR A 160 9.16 0.48 -3.93
C THR A 160 10.13 0.68 -5.10
N SER A 161 11.25 -0.04 -5.16
CA SER A 161 12.24 0.14 -6.24
C SER A 161 11.74 -0.29 -7.63
N VAL A 162 10.78 -1.22 -7.68
CA VAL A 162 10.28 -1.83 -8.94
C VAL A 162 8.98 -1.21 -9.48
N VAL A 163 8.47 -0.14 -8.83
CA VAL A 163 7.18 0.47 -9.19
C VAL A 163 7.32 1.95 -9.50
N SER A 164 6.35 2.50 -10.25
CA SER A 164 6.29 3.94 -10.50
C SER A 164 6.11 4.74 -9.21
N ARG A 165 6.52 6.00 -9.20
CA ARG A 165 6.45 6.84 -7.99
C ARG A 165 5.02 7.06 -7.51
N ALA A 166 4.05 7.17 -8.42
CA ALA A 166 2.63 7.26 -8.09
C ALA A 166 2.15 5.99 -7.35
N ILE A 167 2.47 4.80 -7.87
CA ILE A 167 2.13 3.52 -7.23
C ILE A 167 2.81 3.38 -5.87
N ALA A 168 4.09 3.76 -5.77
CA ALA A 168 4.86 3.72 -4.53
C ALA A 168 4.18 4.56 -3.42
N ARG A 169 3.79 5.80 -3.75
CA ARG A 169 3.11 6.72 -2.82
C ARG A 169 1.76 6.14 -2.36
N VAL A 170 0.91 5.73 -3.30
CA VAL A 170 -0.41 5.19 -2.99
C VAL A 170 -0.34 3.91 -2.16
N ALA A 171 0.54 2.97 -2.51
CA ALA A 171 0.71 1.73 -1.76
C ALA A 171 1.25 1.99 -0.35
N SER A 172 2.20 2.91 -0.20
CA SER A 172 2.74 3.34 1.10
C SER A 172 1.66 3.98 1.99
N ALA A 173 0.80 4.83 1.41
CA ALA A 173 -0.32 5.42 2.14
C ALA A 173 -1.38 4.38 2.56
N ALA A 174 -1.65 3.40 1.69
CA ALA A 174 -2.58 2.31 2.01
C ALA A 174 -2.04 1.44 3.16
N LEU A 175 -0.76 1.07 3.10
CA LEU A 175 -0.07 0.31 4.15
C LEU A 175 -0.07 1.07 5.48
N SER A 176 0.36 2.33 5.47
CA SER A 176 0.38 3.20 6.66
C SER A 176 -1.01 3.30 7.30
N ARG A 177 -2.04 3.49 6.48
CA ARG A 177 -3.43 3.52 6.95
C ARG A 177 -3.86 2.20 7.59
N ALA A 178 -3.46 1.07 7.02
CA ALA A 178 -3.83 -0.25 7.53
C ALA A 178 -3.16 -0.56 8.87
N ILE A 179 -1.87 -0.25 9.02
CA ILE A 179 -1.11 -0.45 10.26
C ILE A 179 -1.65 0.49 11.36
N ARG A 180 -1.68 1.79 11.11
CA ARG A 180 -2.14 2.78 12.10
C ARG A 180 -3.62 2.68 12.44
N GLY A 181 -4.43 2.13 11.54
CA GLY A 181 -5.84 1.80 11.77
C GLY A 181 -6.06 0.45 12.43
N LYS A 182 -4.99 -0.23 12.89
CA LYS A 182 -5.03 -1.55 13.54
C LYS A 182 -5.71 -2.64 12.69
N GLN A 183 -5.76 -2.44 11.38
CA GLN A 183 -6.32 -3.42 10.43
C GLN A 183 -5.33 -4.55 10.16
N ILE A 184 -4.04 -4.26 10.25
CA ILE A 184 -2.91 -5.18 10.13
C ILE A 184 -2.01 -4.93 11.32
N PRO A 185 -2.04 -5.78 12.36
CA PRO A 185 -1.26 -5.60 13.59
C PRO A 185 0.17 -6.07 13.40
N VAL A 186 0.97 -5.30 12.68
CA VAL A 186 2.41 -5.53 12.47
C VAL A 186 3.18 -4.24 12.66
N ARG A 187 4.46 -4.37 12.97
CA ARG A 187 5.47 -3.32 12.84
C ARG A 187 6.11 -3.44 11.46
N PHE A 188 6.49 -2.33 10.87
CA PHE A 188 7.00 -2.32 9.50
C PHE A 188 8.24 -1.45 9.37
N VAL A 189 9.27 -1.94 8.68
CA VAL A 189 10.44 -1.15 8.29
C VAL A 189 10.64 -1.21 6.79
N ALA A 190 10.64 -0.04 6.16
CA ALA A 190 10.97 0.12 4.75
C ALA A 190 12.46 0.48 4.59
N VAL A 191 13.17 -0.21 3.70
CA VAL A 191 14.54 0.13 3.29
C VAL A 191 14.52 0.52 1.83
N THR A 192 14.87 1.76 1.50
CA THR A 192 14.73 2.29 0.14
C THR A 192 15.72 3.42 -0.15
N CYS A 193 15.94 3.71 -1.43
CA CYS A 193 16.63 4.93 -1.87
C CYS A 193 15.67 6.11 -2.13
N HIS A 194 14.37 5.92 -1.94
CA HIS A 194 13.33 6.86 -2.32
C HIS A 194 12.73 7.59 -1.12
N GLU A 195 13.07 8.86 -0.93
CA GLU A 195 12.53 9.68 0.18
C GLU A 195 11.13 10.22 -0.07
N ASP A 196 10.66 10.28 -1.31
CA ASP A 196 9.35 10.81 -1.68
C ASP A 196 8.16 10.00 -1.12
N VAL A 197 8.41 8.78 -0.61
CA VAL A 197 7.38 7.98 0.07
C VAL A 197 7.26 8.28 1.56
N ILE A 198 8.18 9.05 2.15
CA ILE A 198 8.16 9.41 3.59
C ILE A 198 6.81 10.01 4.01
N PRO A 199 6.27 11.05 3.35
CA PRO A 199 4.98 11.65 3.72
C PRO A 199 3.80 10.66 3.61
N TRP A 200 3.90 9.68 2.72
CA TRP A 200 2.84 8.71 2.44
C TRP A 200 2.89 7.50 3.37
N LEU A 201 4.10 6.98 3.64
CA LEU A 201 4.30 5.89 4.60
C LEU A 201 4.13 6.36 6.05
N ARG A 202 4.49 7.62 6.33
CA ARG A 202 4.37 8.26 7.65
C ARG A 202 5.12 7.49 8.74
N PRO A 203 6.44 7.30 8.59
CA PRO A 203 7.23 6.58 9.57
C PRO A 203 7.29 7.34 10.91
N ASP A 204 7.43 6.61 12.02
CA ASP A 204 7.68 7.17 13.34
C ASP A 204 9.14 7.61 13.46
N TRP A 205 10.03 6.93 12.72
CA TRP A 205 11.43 7.29 12.64
C TRP A 205 12.00 7.05 11.23
N VAL A 206 12.98 7.86 10.86
CA VAL A 206 13.74 7.74 9.61
C VAL A 206 15.23 7.73 9.94
N LEU A 207 15.94 6.69 9.50
CA LEU A 207 17.40 6.63 9.48
C LEU A 207 17.88 7.05 8.09
N ARG A 208 18.58 8.19 7.99
CA ARG A 208 19.22 8.65 6.75
C ARG A 208 20.67 8.26 6.72
N MET A 209 21.06 7.47 5.71
CA MET A 209 22.44 7.08 5.46
C MET A 209 23.15 8.17 4.65
N GLN A 210 24.25 8.68 5.19
CA GLN A 210 25.05 9.73 4.59
C GLN A 210 26.50 9.28 4.45
N PRO A 211 27.29 9.78 3.49
CA PRO A 211 28.73 9.56 3.44
C PRO A 211 29.39 10.06 4.75
N GLY A 212 30.22 9.23 5.34
CA GLY A 212 30.96 9.59 6.54
C GLY A 212 32.06 10.61 6.18
N GLY A 213 31.90 11.84 6.60
CA GLY A 213 32.81 12.95 6.26
C GLY A 213 32.06 14.23 5.89
N ALA A 214 30.74 14.17 5.70
CA ALA A 214 29.91 15.37 5.67
C ALA A 214 29.75 15.87 7.12
N GLU A 215 30.65 16.72 7.57
CA GLU A 215 30.46 17.50 8.80
C GLU A 215 29.18 18.32 8.63
N GLU A 216 28.27 18.21 9.58
CA GLU A 216 27.13 19.09 9.73
C GLU A 216 27.61 20.55 9.75
N GLN A 217 27.32 21.29 8.69
CA GLN A 217 27.30 22.75 8.76
C GLN A 217 26.01 23.17 9.49
N SER A 218 26.05 23.06 10.81
CA SER A 218 25.06 23.66 11.71
C SER A 218 25.71 24.04 13.04
N ASP A 219 25.83 25.38 13.19
CA ASP A 219 26.20 26.17 14.37
C ASP A 219 27.64 26.18 14.88
N PRO A 220 28.29 27.38 14.94
CA PRO A 220 29.68 27.56 15.33
C PRO A 220 29.91 27.62 16.85
N LYS A 221 29.20 26.84 17.69
CA LYS A 221 29.37 26.87 19.16
C LYS A 221 29.17 25.50 19.85
N SER A 222 29.75 24.42 19.37
CA SER A 222 29.97 23.26 20.23
C SER A 222 31.33 22.66 19.94
N GLN A 223 32.26 22.95 20.81
CA GLN A 223 33.58 22.33 20.90
C GLN A 223 33.42 20.83 21.20
N ILE A 224 33.66 19.98 20.22
CA ILE A 224 34.05 18.56 20.46
C ILE A 224 35.39 18.34 19.78
N SER A 225 36.43 18.68 20.52
CA SER A 225 37.83 18.60 20.12
C SER A 225 38.48 17.26 20.45
N ASN A 226 37.85 16.10 20.28
CA ASN A 226 38.50 14.83 20.62
C ASN A 226 38.13 13.61 19.77
N LEU A 227 37.73 13.81 18.50
CA LEU A 227 37.50 12.69 17.57
C LEU A 227 38.35 12.73 16.28
N LYS A 228 39.47 13.46 16.33
CA LYS A 228 40.35 13.66 15.17
C LYS A 228 41.46 12.63 14.96
N SER A 229 41.49 11.50 15.66
CA SER A 229 42.67 10.65 15.59
C SER A 229 42.51 9.23 15.03
N GLU A 230 41.38 8.85 14.42
CA GLU A 230 41.22 7.48 13.88
C GLU A 230 40.55 7.40 12.48
N ILE A 231 40.77 8.37 11.60
CA ILE A 231 40.37 8.24 10.18
C ILE A 231 41.63 8.30 9.35
N SER A 232 42.25 7.16 9.12
CA SER A 232 43.41 7.03 8.27
C SER A 232 43.37 5.79 7.40
N ASP A 233 42.40 5.72 6.50
CA ASP A 233 42.54 4.94 5.27
C ASP A 233 41.68 5.61 4.19
N PRO A 234 42.28 6.34 3.22
CA PRO A 234 41.53 6.99 2.14
C PRO A 234 40.88 6.02 1.16
N SER A 235 41.03 4.72 1.35
CA SER A 235 40.44 3.65 0.52
C SER A 235 39.17 3.02 1.10
N SER A 236 38.69 3.43 2.29
CA SER A 236 37.47 2.87 2.88
C SER A 236 36.30 3.83 2.80
N ASP A 237 35.24 3.44 2.08
CA ASP A 237 33.97 4.14 2.10
C ASP A 237 33.36 4.07 3.50
N SER A 238 33.17 5.25 4.13
CA SER A 238 32.55 5.36 5.45
C SER A 238 31.15 5.94 5.32
N PHE A 239 30.15 5.34 5.99
CA PHE A 239 28.78 5.84 6.00
C PHE A 239 28.25 5.95 7.43
N LEU A 240 27.53 7.03 7.70
CA LEU A 240 26.88 7.31 8.97
C LEU A 240 25.37 7.38 8.82
N GLY A 241 24.65 6.67 9.68
CA GLY A 241 23.19 6.75 9.77
C GLY A 241 22.78 7.81 10.79
N VAL A 242 22.04 8.82 10.32
CA VAL A 242 21.45 9.87 11.16
C VAL A 242 19.98 9.54 11.41
N LEU A 243 19.62 9.28 12.68
CA LEU A 243 18.27 8.94 13.09
C LEU A 243 17.45 10.23 13.37
N THR A 244 16.27 10.31 12.81
CA THR A 244 15.29 11.38 13.07
C THR A 244 13.96 10.76 13.48
N TRP A 245 13.40 11.19 14.62
CA TRP A 245 12.04 10.87 15.00
C TRP A 245 11.06 11.80 14.27
N CYS A 246 10.00 11.22 13.71
CA CYS A 246 9.02 11.92 12.91
C CYS A 246 7.67 12.00 13.63
N ARG A 247 6.93 13.07 13.38
CA ARG A 247 5.50 13.14 13.74
C ARG A 247 4.69 12.78 12.49
N PRO A 248 4.04 11.62 12.46
CA PRO A 248 3.33 11.21 11.27
C PRO A 248 2.08 12.04 11.03
N GLU A 249 2.13 12.89 10.02
CA GLU A 249 0.96 13.65 9.52
C GLU A 249 0.34 12.94 8.32
N ARG A 250 -0.98 13.09 8.16
CA ARG A 250 -1.64 12.51 6.97
C ARG A 250 -1.31 13.35 5.75
N PRO A 251 -0.87 12.75 4.64
CA PRO A 251 -0.69 13.50 3.41
C PRO A 251 -2.05 14.05 2.96
N LYS A 252 -2.05 15.30 2.53
CA LYS A 252 -3.21 15.92 1.91
C LYS A 252 -3.40 15.30 0.53
N ILE A 253 -4.58 14.76 0.27
CA ILE A 253 -4.95 14.18 -1.02
C ILE A 253 -5.98 15.12 -1.64
N ASP A 254 -5.55 15.91 -2.60
CA ASP A 254 -6.44 16.77 -3.37
C ASP A 254 -6.97 15.98 -4.57
N LEU A 255 -8.27 16.05 -4.77
CA LEU A 255 -8.97 15.35 -5.84
C LEU A 255 -9.81 16.33 -6.63
N ASP A 256 -9.61 16.35 -7.94
CA ASP A 256 -10.48 17.04 -8.87
C ASP A 256 -11.61 16.10 -9.28
N ILE A 257 -12.84 16.49 -8.96
CA ILE A 257 -14.03 15.67 -9.25
C ILE A 257 -14.90 16.39 -10.29
N HIS A 258 -15.06 15.76 -11.44
CA HIS A 258 -15.80 16.32 -12.56
C HIS A 258 -16.93 15.41 -13.04
N ARG A 259 -17.97 16.00 -13.59
CA ARG A 259 -18.92 15.30 -14.45
C ARG A 259 -18.23 15.00 -15.78
N VAL A 260 -18.31 13.75 -16.25
CA VAL A 260 -17.56 13.28 -17.42
C VAL A 260 -18.49 12.60 -18.44
N SER A 261 -18.01 12.48 -19.68
CA SER A 261 -18.66 11.65 -20.68
C SER A 261 -18.60 10.17 -20.30
N ARG A 262 -19.60 9.41 -20.74
CA ARG A 262 -19.60 7.95 -20.64
C ARG A 262 -18.47 7.28 -21.44
N ASP A 263 -17.84 7.99 -22.36
CA ASP A 263 -16.71 7.52 -23.17
C ASP A 263 -15.46 7.25 -22.32
N LEU A 264 -15.41 7.75 -21.08
CA LEU A 264 -14.37 7.41 -20.12
C LEU A 264 -14.55 6.01 -19.50
N TRP A 265 -15.77 5.41 -19.58
CA TRP A 265 -16.07 4.11 -18.98
C TRP A 265 -15.19 2.94 -19.48
N PRO A 266 -14.79 2.81 -20.75
CA PRO A 266 -13.90 1.74 -21.21
C PRO A 266 -12.61 1.59 -20.39
N LEU A 267 -12.03 2.69 -19.89
CA LEU A 267 -10.85 2.67 -19.04
C LEU A 267 -11.10 1.91 -17.72
N PHE A 268 -12.28 2.08 -17.13
CA PHE A 268 -12.65 1.52 -15.82
C PHE A 268 -13.36 0.17 -15.93
N ARG A 269 -14.03 -0.14 -17.05
CA ARG A 269 -14.87 -1.31 -17.25
C ARG A 269 -14.19 -2.63 -16.89
N ARG A 270 -12.93 -2.77 -17.27
CA ARG A 270 -12.15 -3.99 -17.03
C ARG A 270 -11.88 -4.26 -15.55
N HIS A 271 -11.92 -3.24 -14.70
CA HIS A 271 -11.68 -3.32 -13.27
C HIS A 271 -12.95 -3.48 -12.44
N HIS A 272 -14.13 -3.35 -13.05
CA HIS A 272 -15.39 -3.54 -12.34
C HIS A 272 -15.71 -5.05 -12.20
N TYR A 273 -16.06 -5.48 -11.00
CA TYR A 273 -16.28 -6.91 -10.67
C TYR A 273 -17.59 -7.49 -11.20
N LEU A 274 -18.55 -6.66 -11.63
CA LEU A 274 -19.80 -7.06 -12.27
C LEU A 274 -19.73 -6.96 -13.81
N SER A 275 -20.89 -7.03 -14.46
CA SER A 275 -21.00 -6.82 -15.91
C SER A 275 -20.40 -5.50 -16.34
N GLY A 276 -19.72 -5.49 -17.49
CA GLY A 276 -19.10 -4.29 -18.04
C GLY A 276 -20.06 -3.27 -18.65
N SER A 277 -21.40 -3.48 -18.58
CA SER A 277 -22.38 -2.56 -19.17
C SER A 277 -22.58 -1.31 -18.33
N LEU A 278 -22.69 -0.17 -19.00
CA LEU A 278 -23.10 1.10 -18.42
C LEU A 278 -24.47 1.49 -19.02
N HIS A 279 -25.43 1.78 -18.12
CA HIS A 279 -26.78 2.13 -18.57
C HIS A 279 -26.78 3.45 -19.35
N PRO A 280 -27.57 3.60 -20.45
CA PRO A 280 -27.61 4.83 -21.25
C PRO A 280 -27.95 6.10 -20.46
N ALA A 281 -28.87 6.01 -19.50
CA ALA A 281 -29.27 7.14 -18.65
C ALA A 281 -28.33 7.40 -17.45
N ALA A 282 -27.17 6.75 -17.38
CA ALA A 282 -26.24 6.96 -16.29
C ALA A 282 -25.56 8.33 -16.40
N GLN A 283 -25.58 9.08 -15.32
CA GLN A 283 -24.74 10.28 -15.14
C GLN A 283 -23.40 9.85 -14.59
N CYS A 284 -22.31 10.29 -15.22
CA CYS A 284 -20.97 9.81 -14.97
C CYS A 284 -20.11 10.89 -14.31
N PHE A 285 -19.30 10.49 -13.35
CA PHE A 285 -18.37 11.34 -12.63
C PHE A 285 -17.02 10.63 -12.53
N ALA A 286 -15.95 11.41 -12.56
CA ALA A 286 -14.60 10.88 -12.32
C ALA A 286 -13.86 11.74 -11.31
N ALA A 287 -13.03 11.10 -10.50
CA ALA A 287 -12.04 11.74 -9.68
C ALA A 287 -10.67 11.62 -10.35
N TYR A 288 -9.96 12.72 -10.39
CA TYR A 288 -8.60 12.81 -10.88
C TYR A 288 -7.66 13.05 -9.69
N PHE A 289 -6.53 12.39 -9.71
CA PHE A 289 -5.45 12.56 -8.77
C PHE A 289 -4.18 12.89 -9.56
N GLU A 290 -3.54 14.03 -9.28
CA GLU A 290 -2.39 14.53 -10.04
C GLU A 290 -2.65 14.54 -11.59
N ASN A 291 -3.83 14.99 -12.00
CA ASN A 291 -4.33 15.03 -13.38
C ASN A 291 -4.57 13.65 -14.04
N GLU A 292 -4.42 12.55 -13.32
CA GLU A 292 -4.71 11.22 -13.84
C GLU A 292 -6.10 10.73 -13.38
N PRO A 293 -6.90 10.09 -14.25
CA PRO A 293 -8.19 9.54 -13.86
C PRO A 293 -7.99 8.38 -12.89
N ALA A 294 -8.43 8.57 -11.64
CA ALA A 294 -8.20 7.63 -10.54
C ALA A 294 -9.44 6.78 -10.19
N ALA A 295 -10.63 7.38 -10.24
CA ALA A 295 -11.88 6.67 -9.93
C ALA A 295 -13.04 7.18 -10.79
N PHE A 296 -14.03 6.30 -10.97
CA PHE A 296 -15.23 6.54 -11.75
C PHE A 296 -16.47 6.16 -10.94
N CYS A 297 -17.47 7.03 -10.94
CA CYS A 297 -18.77 6.78 -10.33
C CYS A 297 -19.87 7.08 -11.34
N ALA A 298 -20.87 6.21 -11.44
CA ALA A 298 -22.06 6.45 -12.25
C ALA A 298 -23.31 6.35 -11.39
N ALA A 299 -24.21 7.30 -11.53
CA ALA A 299 -25.50 7.37 -10.86
C ALA A 299 -26.66 7.20 -11.84
N LEU A 300 -27.71 6.53 -11.41
CA LEU A 300 -28.96 6.34 -12.16
C LEU A 300 -30.14 6.94 -11.42
N PRO A 301 -31.14 7.47 -12.11
CA PRO A 301 -32.44 7.74 -11.53
C PRO A 301 -33.01 6.48 -10.90
N PHE A 302 -33.58 6.60 -9.72
CA PHE A 302 -34.24 5.53 -8.99
C PHE A 302 -35.72 5.86 -8.86
N PRO A 303 -36.57 5.36 -9.78
CA PRO A 303 -38.00 5.63 -9.78
C PRO A 303 -38.70 4.78 -8.71
N HIS A 304 -38.54 5.15 -7.45
CA HIS A 304 -39.24 4.48 -6.36
C HIS A 304 -40.61 5.14 -6.12
N PRO A 305 -41.73 4.38 -6.00
CA PRO A 305 -43.09 4.94 -5.89
C PRO A 305 -43.26 5.95 -4.76
N ARG A 306 -42.62 5.73 -3.61
CA ARG A 306 -42.77 6.59 -2.42
C ARG A 306 -41.58 7.54 -2.21
N ARG A 307 -40.40 7.21 -2.71
CA ARG A 307 -39.15 7.97 -2.48
C ARG A 307 -38.29 7.95 -3.74
N PRO A 308 -38.71 8.66 -4.82
CA PRO A 308 -37.89 8.74 -6.02
C PRO A 308 -36.60 9.47 -5.72
N GLY A 309 -35.50 8.96 -6.26
CA GLY A 309 -34.17 9.51 -5.96
C GLY A 309 -33.13 9.06 -6.98
N TRP A 310 -31.92 8.86 -6.50
CA TRP A 310 -30.79 8.40 -7.30
C TRP A 310 -30.16 7.16 -6.67
N ARG A 311 -29.54 6.33 -7.47
CA ARG A 311 -28.78 5.17 -6.99
C ARG A 311 -27.42 5.09 -7.64
N GLU A 312 -26.43 4.67 -6.89
CA GLU A 312 -25.12 4.31 -7.39
C GLU A 312 -25.24 3.10 -8.32
N HIS A 313 -24.77 3.25 -9.55
CA HIS A 313 -24.84 2.21 -10.57
C HIS A 313 -23.48 1.52 -10.75
N ARG A 314 -22.41 2.31 -10.78
CA ARG A 314 -21.03 1.81 -10.89
C ARG A 314 -20.13 2.66 -10.01
N LEU A 315 -19.23 2.01 -9.30
CA LEU A 315 -18.12 2.64 -8.59
C LEU A 315 -16.88 1.81 -8.86
N VAL A 316 -15.86 2.43 -9.42
CA VAL A 316 -14.57 1.78 -9.75
C VAL A 316 -13.43 2.71 -9.42
N CYS A 317 -12.43 2.20 -8.72
CA CYS A 317 -11.14 2.87 -8.54
C CYS A 317 -10.09 2.05 -9.28
N LEU A 318 -9.26 2.69 -10.08
CA LEU A 318 -8.17 2.01 -10.79
C LEU A 318 -7.21 1.37 -9.77
N PRO A 319 -6.58 0.23 -10.11
CA PRO A 319 -5.71 -0.50 -9.20
C PRO A 319 -4.64 0.37 -8.55
N ASP A 320 -4.04 1.27 -9.31
CA ASP A 320 -2.94 2.12 -8.85
C ASP A 320 -3.35 3.15 -7.79
N PHE A 321 -4.64 3.43 -7.67
CA PHE A 321 -5.20 4.41 -6.73
C PHE A 321 -6.08 3.79 -5.63
N GLN A 322 -6.10 2.46 -5.50
CA GLN A 322 -6.88 1.77 -4.46
C GLN A 322 -6.21 1.86 -3.08
N GLY A 323 -7.02 1.73 -2.01
CA GLY A 323 -6.55 1.66 -0.62
C GLY A 323 -6.49 3.00 0.12
N ILE A 324 -6.41 4.13 -0.57
CA ILE A 324 -6.29 5.46 0.05
C ILE A 324 -7.63 6.21 0.19
N GLY A 325 -8.75 5.63 -0.26
CA GLY A 325 -10.09 6.17 -0.04
C GLY A 325 -10.66 7.03 -1.18
N ILE A 326 -9.97 7.14 -2.33
CA ILE A 326 -10.42 7.97 -3.49
C ILE A 326 -11.81 7.56 -3.97
N GLY A 327 -12.04 6.26 -4.20
CA GLY A 327 -13.36 5.78 -4.64
C GLY A 327 -14.48 6.10 -3.66
N THR A 328 -14.22 5.98 -2.36
CA THR A 328 -15.17 6.33 -1.30
C THR A 328 -15.49 7.82 -1.32
N LYS A 329 -14.46 8.67 -1.41
CA LYS A 329 -14.62 10.12 -1.44
C LYS A 329 -15.41 10.56 -2.67
N LEU A 330 -15.14 9.98 -3.85
CA LEU A 330 -15.91 10.24 -5.07
C LEU A 330 -17.39 9.86 -4.88
N SER A 331 -17.66 8.65 -4.36
CA SER A 331 -19.03 8.18 -4.10
C SER A 331 -19.79 9.11 -3.16
N GLU A 332 -19.16 9.55 -2.05
CA GLU A 332 -19.77 10.46 -1.07
C GLU A 332 -19.99 11.86 -1.62
N THR A 333 -19.05 12.35 -2.44
CA THR A 333 -19.22 13.66 -3.12
C THR A 333 -20.39 13.64 -4.09
N VAL A 334 -20.51 12.60 -4.90
CA VAL A 334 -21.63 12.43 -5.84
C VAL A 334 -22.95 12.26 -5.08
N ALA A 335 -22.96 11.49 -3.99
CA ALA A 335 -24.14 11.32 -3.15
C ALA A 335 -24.59 12.66 -2.53
N ARG A 336 -23.66 13.44 -1.96
CA ARG A 336 -23.95 14.77 -1.37
C ARG A 336 -24.53 15.73 -2.42
N MET A 337 -24.01 15.72 -3.63
CA MET A 337 -24.52 16.55 -4.72
C MET A 337 -26.01 16.25 -5.01
N TYR A 338 -26.40 14.98 -5.03
CA TYR A 338 -27.81 14.64 -5.26
C TYR A 338 -28.69 14.92 -4.06
N VAL A 339 -28.22 14.62 -2.85
CA VAL A 339 -28.98 14.90 -1.62
C VAL A 339 -29.20 16.40 -1.42
N SER A 340 -28.24 17.27 -1.79
CA SER A 340 -28.42 18.72 -1.76
C SER A 340 -29.52 19.23 -2.69
N THR A 341 -29.94 18.44 -3.68
CA THR A 341 -31.12 18.75 -4.53
C THR A 341 -32.45 18.24 -3.95
N GLY A 342 -32.45 17.79 -2.69
CA GLY A 342 -33.64 17.24 -2.02
C GLY A 342 -34.00 15.82 -2.44
N ARG A 343 -33.13 15.11 -3.16
CA ARG A 343 -33.41 13.75 -3.63
C ARG A 343 -32.52 12.72 -2.93
N PRO A 344 -33.10 11.63 -2.38
CA PRO A 344 -32.33 10.60 -1.68
C PRO A 344 -31.37 9.89 -2.64
N TYR A 345 -30.22 9.44 -2.10
CA TYR A 345 -29.22 8.70 -2.83
C TYR A 345 -28.97 7.34 -2.18
N PHE A 346 -29.03 6.28 -2.98
CA PHE A 346 -28.92 4.89 -2.53
C PHE A 346 -27.73 4.20 -3.16
N GLY A 347 -27.08 3.30 -2.40
CA GLY A 347 -26.01 2.46 -2.90
C GLY A 347 -26.21 1.01 -2.49
N THR A 348 -26.02 0.07 -3.43
CA THR A 348 -25.99 -1.36 -3.15
C THR A 348 -24.67 -1.93 -3.65
N THR A 349 -23.98 -2.66 -2.78
CA THR A 349 -22.65 -3.18 -3.11
C THR A 349 -22.45 -4.58 -2.53
N SER A 350 -21.61 -5.37 -3.22
CA SER A 350 -21.08 -6.66 -2.71
C SER A 350 -19.59 -6.53 -2.34
N HIS A 351 -18.98 -5.38 -2.52
CA HIS A 351 -17.55 -5.22 -2.27
C HIS A 351 -17.27 -5.12 -0.76
N PRO A 352 -16.47 -6.05 -0.17
CA PRO A 352 -16.28 -6.12 1.28
C PRO A 352 -15.73 -4.83 1.90
N GLY A 353 -14.77 -4.19 1.23
CA GLY A 353 -14.17 -2.93 1.68
C GLY A 353 -15.19 -1.78 1.74
N ILE A 354 -16.06 -1.66 0.74
CA ILE A 354 -17.11 -0.62 0.69
C ILE A 354 -18.18 -0.91 1.74
N ILE A 355 -18.60 -2.17 1.89
CA ILE A 355 -19.55 -2.58 2.94
C ILE A 355 -19.01 -2.18 4.32
N ARG A 356 -17.77 -2.56 4.63
CA ARG A 356 -17.13 -2.25 5.92
C ARG A 356 -17.04 -0.75 6.17
N HIS A 357 -16.68 0.01 5.15
CA HIS A 357 -16.62 1.47 5.26
C HIS A 357 -18.00 2.07 5.56
N ARG A 358 -19.02 1.73 4.75
CA ARG A 358 -20.36 2.31 4.89
C ARG A 358 -21.09 1.89 6.19
N VAL A 359 -20.81 0.70 6.70
CA VAL A 359 -21.33 0.26 8.00
C VAL A 359 -20.78 1.11 9.16
N ARG A 360 -19.53 1.57 9.05
CA ARG A 360 -18.85 2.37 10.09
C ARG A 360 -19.02 3.89 9.90
N SER A 361 -19.42 4.32 8.72
CA SER A 361 -19.51 5.73 8.37
C SER A 361 -20.81 6.35 8.89
N PRO A 362 -20.78 7.48 9.59
CA PRO A 362 -22.00 8.20 10.01
C PRO A 362 -22.74 8.81 8.82
N LEU A 363 -22.13 8.87 7.64
CA LEU A 363 -22.74 9.44 6.43
C LEU A 363 -23.69 8.47 5.72
N TRP A 364 -23.69 7.19 6.13
CA TRP A 364 -24.48 6.15 5.48
C TRP A 364 -25.38 5.43 6.47
N ARG A 365 -26.65 5.34 6.17
CA ARG A 365 -27.64 4.54 6.91
C ARG A 365 -27.81 3.19 6.22
N ILE A 366 -27.80 2.10 7.00
CA ILE A 366 -28.08 0.74 6.49
C ILE A 366 -29.56 0.64 6.16
N VAL A 367 -29.90 0.35 4.91
CA VAL A 367 -31.27 0.05 4.45
C VAL A 367 -31.50 -1.45 4.45
N ARG A 368 -30.52 -2.22 4.02
CA ARG A 368 -30.49 -3.68 4.09
C ARG A 368 -29.12 -4.14 4.59
N PRO A 369 -29.08 -4.87 5.71
CA PRO A 369 -27.80 -5.37 6.24
C PRO A 369 -27.13 -6.35 5.27
N PRO A 370 -25.82 -6.61 5.42
CA PRO A 370 -25.11 -7.60 4.64
C PRO A 370 -25.75 -8.96 4.74
N GLY A 371 -26.11 -9.54 3.60
CA GLY A 371 -26.76 -10.84 3.54
C GLY A 371 -26.81 -11.40 2.13
N MET A 372 -27.02 -12.70 2.02
CA MET A 372 -27.25 -13.38 0.75
C MET A 372 -28.74 -13.36 0.40
N VAL A 373 -29.05 -13.20 -0.88
CA VAL A 373 -30.42 -13.34 -1.39
C VAL A 373 -30.77 -14.84 -1.40
N SER A 374 -31.87 -15.19 -0.72
CA SER A 374 -32.32 -16.59 -0.62
C SER A 374 -32.65 -17.19 -2.01
N PRO A 375 -32.31 -18.48 -2.24
CA PRO A 375 -32.68 -19.20 -3.47
C PRO A 375 -34.18 -19.29 -3.73
N VAL A 376 -35.03 -19.23 -2.70
CA VAL A 376 -36.51 -19.28 -2.81
C VAL A 376 -37.03 -18.12 -3.67
N SER A 377 -36.39 -16.96 -3.64
CA SER A 377 -36.77 -15.85 -4.48
C SER A 377 -36.37 -16.02 -5.97
N ARG A 378 -35.61 -17.07 -6.31
CA ARG A 378 -35.11 -17.33 -7.66
C ARG A 378 -36.23 -17.77 -8.63
N ALA A 379 -37.14 -18.61 -8.19
CA ALA A 379 -38.28 -19.06 -9.00
C ALA A 379 -39.29 -17.94 -9.24
N GLU A 380 -39.52 -17.11 -8.23
CA GLU A 380 -40.42 -15.97 -8.30
C GLU A 380 -39.82 -14.84 -9.18
N MET A 381 -38.52 -14.62 -9.12
CA MET A 381 -37.79 -13.66 -9.98
C MET A 381 -37.69 -14.11 -11.44
N LYS A 382 -37.63 -15.42 -11.70
CA LYS A 382 -37.67 -15.98 -13.05
C LYS A 382 -39.03 -15.73 -13.69
N ARG A 383 -40.11 -15.82 -12.90
CA ARG A 383 -41.49 -15.54 -13.33
C ARG A 383 -41.71 -14.06 -13.63
N THR A 384 -41.05 -13.15 -12.90
CA THR A 384 -41.21 -11.69 -13.08
C THR A 384 -40.19 -11.07 -14.03
N GLY A 385 -39.31 -11.86 -14.71
CA GLY A 385 -38.26 -11.37 -15.58
C GLY A 385 -37.10 -10.64 -14.89
N MET A 386 -37.12 -10.53 -13.56
CA MET A 386 -36.10 -9.83 -12.76
C MET A 386 -34.84 -10.65 -12.49
N ALA A 387 -34.78 -11.90 -12.93
CA ALA A 387 -33.66 -12.81 -12.67
C ALA A 387 -32.29 -12.28 -13.16
N ARG A 388 -32.28 -11.42 -14.18
CA ARG A 388 -31.06 -10.83 -14.74
C ARG A 388 -30.41 -9.75 -13.84
N PHE A 389 -31.13 -9.23 -12.85
CA PHE A 389 -30.70 -8.11 -12.01
C PHE A 389 -30.34 -8.49 -10.59
N CYS A 390 -30.40 -9.78 -10.25
CA CYS A 390 -30.25 -10.25 -8.89
C CYS A 390 -28.86 -10.72 -8.54
N SER A 391 -28.42 -10.35 -7.34
CA SER A 391 -27.12 -10.74 -6.76
C SER A 391 -27.20 -12.07 -6.01
N ILE A 392 -27.82 -13.09 -6.64
CA ILE A 392 -27.98 -14.43 -6.04
C ILE A 392 -26.59 -15.03 -5.77
N GLY A 393 -26.40 -15.60 -4.59
CA GLY A 393 -25.14 -16.23 -4.18
C GLY A 393 -24.02 -15.23 -3.79
N ARG A 394 -24.35 -13.94 -3.67
CA ARG A 394 -23.40 -12.92 -3.21
C ARG A 394 -23.94 -12.21 -1.97
N ILE A 395 -23.04 -11.94 -1.02
CA ILE A 395 -23.35 -11.05 0.09
C ILE A 395 -23.49 -9.63 -0.48
N THR A 396 -24.63 -9.00 -0.26
CA THR A 396 -24.90 -7.61 -0.65
C THR A 396 -25.43 -6.82 0.52
N ALA A 397 -25.12 -5.54 0.56
CA ALA A 397 -25.71 -4.60 1.50
C ALA A 397 -26.23 -3.37 0.76
N SER A 398 -27.31 -2.79 1.26
CA SER A 398 -27.88 -1.57 0.69
C SER A 398 -27.84 -0.44 1.73
N PHE A 399 -27.54 0.75 1.26
CA PHE A 399 -27.31 1.93 2.07
C PHE A 399 -28.03 3.13 1.48
N GLU A 400 -28.38 4.07 2.35
CA GLU A 400 -28.85 5.39 2.00
C GLU A 400 -27.85 6.43 2.52
N PHE A 401 -27.48 7.41 1.69
CA PHE A 401 -26.61 8.50 2.10
C PHE A 401 -27.44 9.55 2.85
N ILE A 402 -26.95 9.98 4.02
CA ILE A 402 -27.66 10.90 4.94
C ILE A 402 -26.82 12.11 5.35
N GLY A 403 -25.53 12.20 4.84
CA GLY A 403 -24.60 13.28 5.23
C GLY A 403 -24.30 14.28 4.14
#